data_6c6cb28b169c2c82fb0cc694b4c0e2a1
#
_entry.id   6c6cb28b169c2c82fb0cc694b4c0e2a1
#
_cell.length_a   1.000
_cell.length_b   1.000
_cell.length_c   1.000
_cell.angle_alpha   90.00
_cell.angle_beta   90.00
_cell.angle_gamma   90.00
#
_symmetry.space_group_name_H-M   'P 1'
#
loop_
_entity.id
_entity.type
_entity.pdbx_description
1 polymer ?
#
loop_
_entity_poly.entity_id
_entity_poly.type
_entity_poly.pdbx_seq_one_letter_code
_entity_poly.pdbx_strand_id
1 'polypeptide(L)'
;MRDLTYLNHFSFHEVQYDTYHESSFPMPARYNFLMYLQKGTAHITSDNKTIVLNAGEVLHIPRGAKYSVKMYGTPHILFGSYAYLNYQENGGKTYAMQKISCTAYMLDLIGKVSGIDGVNCESLGYFYLFMHELYKILTPTHNDGKQDVLERAINFIIRKPDCKVGEVATHCHISESALYALFSERAQVTPARFKLLVRLERAVNYLISTDIPIEEISDLCGFSSSSYFRKNLYKIYQKTPSQIRKNSDTQILGF
;
A
#
# COMPACT_ATOMS: atom_id res chain seq x y z
N MET A 1 -2.61 -18.85 -20.67
CA MET A 1 -3.51 -18.44 -19.59
C MET A 1 -3.32 -16.94 -19.42
N ARG A 2 -4.36 -16.12 -19.47
CA ARG A 2 -4.21 -14.66 -19.25
C ARG A 2 -4.05 -14.43 -17.76
N ASP A 3 -2.99 -13.73 -17.35
CA ASP A 3 -2.77 -13.37 -15.95
C ASP A 3 -3.90 -12.43 -15.51
N LEU A 4 -4.77 -12.94 -14.64
CA LEU A 4 -5.79 -12.12 -14.01
C LEU A 4 -5.15 -11.28 -12.93
N THR A 5 -5.31 -9.98 -13.03
CA THR A 5 -4.86 -9.02 -12.02
C THR A 5 -6.07 -8.44 -11.32
N TYR A 6 -6.15 -8.56 -10.00
CA TYR A 6 -7.18 -7.90 -9.22
C TYR A 6 -6.58 -6.94 -8.19
N LEU A 7 -7.30 -5.87 -7.92
CA LEU A 7 -6.99 -4.98 -6.82
C LEU A 7 -7.57 -5.56 -5.52
N ASN A 8 -6.69 -5.85 -4.56
CA ASN A 8 -7.09 -6.23 -3.20
C ASN A 8 -7.26 -5.03 -2.28
N HIS A 9 -6.66 -3.91 -2.66
CA HIS A 9 -6.78 -2.64 -2.00
C HIS A 9 -6.65 -1.53 -3.02
N PHE A 10 -7.44 -0.49 -2.85
CA PHE A 10 -7.32 0.76 -3.59
C PHE A 10 -7.83 1.91 -2.72
N SER A 11 -7.05 2.94 -2.59
CA SER A 11 -7.44 4.22 -2.01
C SER A 11 -6.71 5.36 -2.70
N PHE A 12 -7.31 6.51 -2.74
CA PHE A 12 -6.66 7.70 -3.27
C PHE A 12 -7.04 8.91 -2.44
N HIS A 13 -6.11 9.86 -2.36
CA HIS A 13 -6.27 11.11 -1.65
C HIS A 13 -5.54 12.20 -2.43
N GLU A 14 -6.16 13.36 -2.52
CA GLU A 14 -5.47 14.57 -2.89
C GLU A 14 -4.97 15.24 -1.60
N VAL A 15 -3.71 15.61 -1.58
CA VAL A 15 -3.04 16.17 -0.40
C VAL A 15 -2.43 17.51 -0.77
N GLN A 16 -2.74 18.50 0.05
CA GLN A 16 -2.15 19.83 -0.06
C GLN A 16 -1.32 20.14 1.18
N TYR A 17 -0.12 20.63 0.95
CA TYR A 17 0.74 21.19 1.99
C TYR A 17 1.05 22.66 1.68
N ASP A 18 1.58 23.38 2.66
CA ASP A 18 2.13 24.72 2.47
C ASP A 18 3.36 24.69 1.54
N THR A 19 4.28 25.60 1.70
CA THR A 19 5.44 25.77 0.81
C THR A 19 6.53 24.70 0.99
N TYR A 20 6.52 23.98 2.14
CA TYR A 20 7.47 22.93 2.46
C TYR A 20 6.82 21.80 3.24
N HIS A 21 7.20 20.58 2.90
CA HIS A 21 6.83 19.38 3.67
C HIS A 21 7.97 18.35 3.64
N GLU A 22 8.22 17.69 4.78
CA GLU A 22 9.16 16.59 4.89
C GLU A 22 8.53 15.42 5.65
N SER A 23 8.66 14.23 5.08
CA SER A 23 8.20 12.98 5.67
C SER A 23 9.24 11.89 5.49
N SER A 24 9.31 10.98 6.45
CA SER A 24 10.17 9.80 6.38
C SER A 24 9.34 8.54 6.63
N PHE A 25 9.50 7.57 5.75
CA PHE A 25 8.83 6.27 5.79
C PHE A 25 9.87 5.17 6.00
N PRO A 26 10.37 5.00 7.24
CA PRO A 26 11.43 4.03 7.56
C PRO A 26 10.93 2.59 7.55
N MET A 27 9.61 2.39 7.62
CA MET A 27 8.99 1.08 7.48
C MET A 27 8.73 0.77 6.02
N PRO A 28 8.87 -0.50 5.59
CA PRO A 28 8.54 -0.89 4.23
C PRO A 28 7.11 -0.52 3.85
N ALA A 29 6.92 0.10 2.70
CA ALA A 29 5.61 0.44 2.18
C ALA A 29 4.73 -0.81 2.05
N ARG A 30 3.51 -0.77 2.60
CA ARG A 30 2.57 -1.91 2.57
C ARG A 30 1.91 -2.09 1.22
N TYR A 31 1.75 -1.00 0.51
CA TYR A 31 1.11 -0.90 -0.79
C TYR A 31 2.10 -0.44 -1.84
N ASN A 32 1.77 -0.65 -3.09
CA ASN A 32 2.33 0.15 -4.14
C ASN A 32 1.68 1.53 -4.09
N PHE A 33 2.45 2.56 -4.31
CA PHE A 33 1.94 3.93 -4.40
C PHE A 33 2.24 4.52 -5.77
N LEU A 34 1.33 5.38 -6.21
CA LEU A 34 1.58 6.34 -7.25
C LEU A 34 1.47 7.72 -6.63
N MET A 35 2.48 8.54 -6.82
CA MET A 35 2.47 9.94 -6.44
C MET A 35 2.38 10.76 -7.72
N TYR A 36 1.26 11.44 -7.94
CA TYR A 36 1.09 12.38 -9.03
C TYR A 36 1.27 13.79 -8.48
N LEU A 37 2.41 14.42 -8.78
CA LEU A 37 2.69 15.77 -8.33
C LEU A 37 2.03 16.76 -9.26
N GLN A 38 1.02 17.48 -8.77
CA GLN A 38 0.26 18.47 -9.55
C GLN A 38 0.91 19.85 -9.44
N LYS A 39 1.44 20.20 -8.26
CA LYS A 39 2.14 21.48 -8.01
C LYS A 39 3.32 21.29 -7.08
N GLY A 40 4.43 21.95 -7.38
CA GLY A 40 5.65 21.92 -6.59
C GLY A 40 6.73 21.00 -7.18
N THR A 41 7.70 20.68 -6.35
CA THR A 41 8.81 19.76 -6.63
C THR A 41 8.97 18.83 -5.43
N ALA A 42 9.21 17.54 -5.67
CA ALA A 42 9.44 16.57 -4.61
C ALA A 42 10.79 15.86 -4.84
N HIS A 43 11.56 15.71 -3.76
CA HIS A 43 12.79 14.94 -3.72
C HIS A 43 12.53 13.68 -2.91
N ILE A 44 12.53 12.54 -3.56
CA ILE A 44 12.25 11.25 -2.95
C ILE A 44 13.55 10.46 -2.88
N THR A 45 13.99 10.15 -1.67
CA THR A 45 15.25 9.42 -1.44
C THR A 45 14.96 8.01 -0.94
N SER A 46 15.53 7.01 -1.62
CA SER A 46 15.49 5.59 -1.25
C SER A 46 16.84 4.96 -1.62
N ASP A 47 17.40 4.13 -0.73
CA ASP A 47 18.66 3.42 -0.95
C ASP A 47 19.79 4.31 -1.49
N ASN A 48 19.97 5.51 -0.89
CA ASN A 48 20.95 6.52 -1.26
C ASN A 48 20.79 7.11 -2.69
N LYS A 49 19.65 6.86 -3.34
CA LYS A 49 19.31 7.48 -4.63
C LYS A 49 18.16 8.46 -4.42
N THR A 50 18.30 9.64 -5.01
CA THR A 50 17.25 10.66 -4.97
C THR A 50 16.62 10.80 -6.35
N ILE A 51 15.30 10.68 -6.40
CA ILE A 51 14.48 10.97 -7.57
C ILE A 51 13.85 12.34 -7.36
N VAL A 52 14.03 13.23 -8.31
CA VAL A 52 13.38 14.54 -8.31
C VAL A 52 12.12 14.44 -9.18
N LEU A 53 10.97 14.73 -8.58
CA LEU A 53 9.67 14.76 -9.25
C LEU A 53 9.22 16.21 -9.38
N ASN A 54 8.83 16.61 -10.58
CA ASN A 54 8.31 17.94 -10.89
C ASN A 54 6.80 17.89 -11.11
N ALA A 55 6.17 19.05 -11.10
CA ALA A 55 4.74 19.17 -11.40
C ALA A 55 4.40 18.53 -12.76
N GLY A 56 3.32 17.75 -12.80
CA GLY A 56 2.88 16.96 -13.96
C GLY A 56 3.49 15.56 -14.05
N GLU A 57 4.46 15.21 -13.20
CA GLU A 57 5.10 13.91 -13.21
C GLU A 57 4.47 12.93 -12.21
N VAL A 58 4.57 11.65 -12.54
CA VAL A 58 4.10 10.53 -11.69
C VAL A 58 5.29 9.68 -11.26
N LEU A 59 5.32 9.30 -10.00
CA LEU A 59 6.28 8.35 -9.42
C LEU A 59 5.57 7.07 -9.01
N HIS A 60 6.10 5.94 -9.43
CA HIS A 60 5.75 4.64 -8.88
C HIS A 60 6.68 4.31 -7.70
N ILE A 61 6.08 4.05 -6.55
CA ILE A 61 6.76 3.60 -5.32
C ILE A 61 6.29 2.17 -5.05
N PRO A 62 7.17 1.17 -5.19
CA PRO A 62 6.76 -0.22 -5.01
C PRO A 62 6.53 -0.56 -3.54
N ARG A 63 5.68 -1.54 -3.30
CA ARG A 63 5.55 -2.18 -2.01
C ARG A 63 6.93 -2.65 -1.50
N GLY A 64 7.19 -2.49 -0.22
CA GLY A 64 8.46 -2.84 0.40
C GLY A 64 9.50 -1.73 0.35
N ALA A 65 9.28 -0.66 -0.42
CA ALA A 65 10.20 0.47 -0.46
C ALA A 65 10.23 1.21 0.88
N LYS A 66 11.41 1.68 1.25
CA LYS A 66 11.65 2.65 2.31
C LYS A 66 12.13 3.93 1.67
N TYR A 67 11.56 5.03 2.07
CA TYR A 67 11.91 6.30 1.45
C TYR A 67 11.65 7.47 2.36
N SER A 68 12.26 8.61 2.04
CA SER A 68 11.94 9.91 2.60
C SER A 68 11.56 10.85 1.48
N VAL A 69 10.72 11.81 1.79
CA VAL A 69 10.24 12.81 0.83
C VAL A 69 10.46 14.19 1.39
N LYS A 70 11.04 15.08 0.58
CA LYS A 70 11.09 16.53 0.83
C LYS A 70 10.38 17.20 -0.33
N MET A 71 9.41 18.03 -0.01
CA MET A 71 8.59 18.71 -1.02
C MET A 71 8.69 20.22 -0.85
N TYR A 72 8.67 20.91 -1.97
CA TYR A 72 8.77 22.36 -2.07
C TYR A 72 7.71 22.88 -3.05
N GLY A 73 7.07 23.99 -2.76
CA GLY A 73 6.08 24.59 -3.65
C GLY A 73 5.77 26.06 -3.34
N THR A 74 5.33 26.79 -4.32
CA THR A 74 4.88 28.17 -4.17
C THR A 74 3.66 28.38 -5.08
N PRO A 75 2.50 28.81 -4.56
CA PRO A 75 2.21 29.14 -3.15
C PRO A 75 1.98 27.91 -2.25
N HIS A 76 1.81 26.72 -2.79
CA HIS A 76 1.54 25.46 -2.08
C HIS A 76 2.01 24.25 -2.89
N ILE A 77 2.09 23.10 -2.24
CA ILE A 77 2.34 21.80 -2.84
C ILE A 77 1.00 21.10 -2.99
N LEU A 78 0.75 20.47 -4.15
CA LEU A 78 -0.46 19.68 -4.40
C LEU A 78 -0.08 18.36 -5.08
N PHE A 79 -0.53 17.23 -4.54
CA PHE A 79 -0.31 15.94 -5.16
C PHE A 79 -1.44 14.95 -4.87
N GLY A 80 -1.66 14.05 -5.83
CA GLY A 80 -2.50 12.87 -5.65
C GLY A 80 -1.66 11.68 -5.16
N SER A 81 -2.12 11.01 -4.13
CA SER A 81 -1.55 9.76 -3.60
C SER A 81 -2.53 8.63 -3.85
N TYR A 82 -2.09 7.60 -4.57
CA TYR A 82 -2.91 6.44 -4.94
C TYR A 82 -2.24 5.19 -4.38
N ALA A 83 -2.80 4.61 -3.32
CA ALA A 83 -2.34 3.36 -2.75
C ALA A 83 -3.08 2.19 -3.38
N TYR A 84 -2.36 1.15 -3.80
CA TYR A 84 -2.97 -0.03 -4.37
C TYR A 84 -2.20 -1.30 -4.06
N LEU A 85 -2.94 -2.39 -3.94
CA LEU A 85 -2.39 -3.73 -3.83
C LEU A 85 -3.02 -4.59 -4.91
N ASN A 86 -2.21 -5.03 -5.85
CA ASN A 86 -2.63 -5.93 -6.90
C ASN A 86 -2.17 -7.36 -6.59
N TYR A 87 -2.97 -8.30 -7.01
CA TYR A 87 -2.66 -9.72 -6.97
C TYR A 87 -2.54 -10.25 -8.40
N GLN A 88 -1.48 -11.02 -8.65
CA GLN A 88 -1.28 -11.78 -9.89
C GLN A 88 -1.17 -13.26 -9.54
N GLU A 89 -1.95 -14.11 -10.21
CA GLU A 89 -2.03 -15.54 -9.89
C GLU A 89 -0.72 -16.30 -10.08
N ASN A 90 0.13 -15.88 -11.01
CA ASN A 90 1.32 -16.62 -11.45
C ASN A 90 2.65 -15.99 -10.98
N GLY A 91 2.66 -15.30 -9.85
CA GLY A 91 3.86 -14.61 -9.36
C GLY A 91 4.08 -13.29 -10.11
N GLY A 92 3.80 -12.18 -9.43
CA GLY A 92 3.87 -10.87 -10.04
C GLY A 92 5.31 -10.43 -10.31
N LYS A 93 5.50 -9.72 -11.40
CA LYS A 93 6.74 -8.97 -11.62
C LYS A 93 6.86 -7.92 -10.53
N THR A 94 8.05 -7.76 -9.97
CA THR A 94 8.39 -6.65 -9.10
C THR A 94 8.95 -5.50 -9.92
N TYR A 95 8.76 -4.28 -9.45
CA TYR A 95 9.15 -3.08 -10.16
C TYR A 95 9.97 -2.18 -9.23
N ALA A 96 10.97 -1.49 -9.79
CA ALA A 96 11.72 -0.50 -9.04
C ALA A 96 10.88 0.75 -8.77
N MET A 97 11.32 1.55 -7.79
CA MET A 97 10.88 2.92 -7.68
C MET A 97 11.35 3.69 -8.91
N GLN A 98 10.41 4.27 -9.67
CA GLN A 98 10.73 4.92 -10.94
C GLN A 98 9.73 6.01 -11.31
N LYS A 99 10.21 7.03 -11.99
CA LYS A 99 9.35 8.01 -12.65
C LYS A 99 8.63 7.34 -13.82
N ILE A 100 7.38 7.71 -13.99
CA ILE A 100 6.51 7.19 -15.04
C ILE A 100 6.30 8.27 -16.09
N SER A 101 6.67 7.94 -17.32
CA SER A 101 6.38 8.79 -18.48
C SER A 101 4.93 8.60 -18.90
N CYS A 102 4.03 9.32 -18.21
CA CYS A 102 2.60 9.23 -18.49
C CYS A 102 2.27 9.87 -19.83
N THR A 103 1.43 9.19 -20.62
CA THR A 103 0.77 9.79 -21.78
C THR A 103 -0.34 10.75 -21.32
N ALA A 104 -0.80 11.64 -22.23
CA ALA A 104 -1.94 12.51 -21.95
C ALA A 104 -3.19 11.70 -21.52
N TYR A 105 -3.40 10.53 -22.12
CA TYR A 105 -4.49 9.61 -21.74
C TYR A 105 -4.34 9.09 -20.31
N MET A 106 -3.14 8.72 -19.88
CA MET A 106 -2.89 8.28 -18.50
C MET A 106 -3.14 9.40 -17.49
N LEU A 107 -2.72 10.63 -17.81
CA LEU A 107 -2.97 11.80 -16.96
C LEU A 107 -4.46 12.14 -16.87
N ASP A 108 -5.21 12.00 -17.96
CA ASP A 108 -6.66 12.15 -17.97
C ASP A 108 -7.35 11.11 -17.07
N LEU A 109 -6.94 9.83 -17.17
CA LEU A 109 -7.49 8.77 -16.33
C LEU A 109 -7.25 9.02 -14.83
N ILE A 110 -6.03 9.40 -14.45
CA ILE A 110 -5.71 9.65 -13.04
C ILE A 110 -6.40 10.93 -12.53
N GLY A 111 -6.56 11.93 -13.39
CA GLY A 111 -7.34 13.12 -13.09
C GLY A 111 -8.84 12.82 -12.87
N LYS A 112 -9.42 11.91 -13.66
CA LYS A 112 -10.80 11.44 -13.47
C LYS A 112 -10.96 10.70 -12.14
N VAL A 113 -9.99 9.86 -11.75
CA VAL A 113 -10.01 9.21 -10.44
C VAL A 113 -10.04 10.26 -9.31
N SER A 114 -9.20 11.29 -9.39
CA SER A 114 -9.15 12.36 -8.36
C SER A 114 -10.43 13.21 -8.31
N GLY A 115 -11.13 13.35 -9.43
CA GLY A 115 -12.37 14.13 -9.51
C GLY A 115 -13.61 13.44 -8.95
N ILE A 116 -13.50 12.17 -8.55
CA ILE A 116 -14.61 11.36 -8.02
C ILE A 116 -14.52 11.32 -6.49
N ASP A 117 -15.63 11.55 -5.82
CA ASP A 117 -15.70 11.42 -4.36
C ASP A 117 -15.71 9.94 -3.96
N GLY A 118 -14.65 9.55 -3.27
CA GLY A 118 -14.47 8.21 -2.72
C GLY A 118 -14.18 7.10 -3.75
N VAL A 119 -14.02 5.88 -3.25
CA VAL A 119 -13.78 4.68 -4.06
C VAL A 119 -15.13 4.06 -4.44
N ASN A 120 -15.44 4.05 -5.72
CA ASN A 120 -16.63 3.45 -6.30
C ASN A 120 -16.31 2.74 -7.63
N CYS A 121 -17.31 2.18 -8.31
CA CYS A 121 -17.12 1.45 -9.57
C CYS A 121 -16.51 2.31 -10.68
N GLU A 122 -16.80 3.60 -10.69
CA GLU A 122 -16.30 4.53 -11.70
C GLU A 122 -14.82 4.85 -11.47
N SER A 123 -14.42 5.24 -10.24
CA SER A 123 -13.03 5.50 -9.89
C SER A 123 -12.16 4.24 -10.06
N LEU A 124 -12.68 3.06 -9.69
CA LEU A 124 -12.01 1.78 -9.93
C LEU A 124 -11.86 1.50 -11.43
N GLY A 125 -12.87 1.77 -12.24
CA GLY A 125 -12.81 1.59 -13.69
C GLY A 125 -11.70 2.41 -14.33
N TYR A 126 -11.61 3.71 -14.03
CA TYR A 126 -10.54 4.56 -14.51
C TYR A 126 -9.17 4.13 -14.00
N PHE A 127 -9.08 3.70 -12.75
CA PHE A 127 -7.82 3.23 -12.20
C PHE A 127 -7.35 1.91 -12.84
N TYR A 128 -8.25 0.97 -13.15
CA TYR A 128 -7.90 -0.24 -13.90
C TYR A 128 -7.40 0.07 -15.31
N LEU A 129 -8.00 1.03 -16.01
CA LEU A 129 -7.52 1.49 -17.32
C LEU A 129 -6.14 2.13 -17.19
N PHE A 130 -5.92 2.95 -16.17
CA PHE A 130 -4.60 3.53 -15.88
C PHE A 130 -3.55 2.43 -15.61
N MET A 131 -3.87 1.44 -14.78
CA MET A 131 -2.97 0.34 -14.47
C MET A 131 -2.64 -0.49 -15.71
N HIS A 132 -3.60 -0.68 -16.62
CA HIS A 132 -3.35 -1.38 -17.87
C HIS A 132 -2.26 -0.68 -18.70
N GLU A 133 -2.28 0.64 -18.80
CA GLU A 133 -1.23 1.41 -19.48
C GLU A 133 0.08 1.42 -18.68
N LEU A 134 0.00 1.58 -17.35
CA LEU A 134 1.15 1.59 -16.46
C LEU A 134 2.01 0.34 -16.59
N TYR A 135 1.40 -0.85 -16.60
CA TYR A 135 2.14 -2.12 -16.69
C TYR A 135 2.83 -2.35 -18.03
N LYS A 136 2.47 -1.61 -19.09
CA LYS A 136 3.20 -1.64 -20.37
C LYS A 136 4.54 -0.92 -20.31
N ILE A 137 4.66 0.08 -19.43
CA ILE A 137 5.81 0.99 -19.36
C ILE A 137 6.67 0.81 -18.10
N LEU A 138 6.15 0.13 -17.07
CA LEU A 138 6.94 -0.18 -15.88
C LEU A 138 8.09 -1.11 -16.23
N THR A 139 9.31 -0.68 -15.85
CA THR A 139 10.51 -1.51 -15.97
C THR A 139 10.55 -2.52 -14.83
N PRO A 140 10.49 -3.83 -15.11
CA PRO A 140 10.61 -4.85 -14.09
C PRO A 140 12.00 -4.80 -13.44
N THR A 141 12.06 -5.07 -12.14
CA THR A 141 13.33 -5.38 -11.49
C THR A 141 13.73 -6.81 -11.81
N HIS A 142 15.03 -7.04 -11.85
CA HIS A 142 15.54 -8.42 -11.92
C HIS A 142 15.19 -9.13 -10.60
N ASN A 143 14.32 -10.13 -10.69
CA ASN A 143 13.82 -10.85 -9.51
C ASN A 143 14.84 -11.93 -9.18
N ASP A 144 15.47 -11.85 -8.00
CA ASP A 144 16.08 -13.04 -7.43
C ASP A 144 14.93 -13.95 -6.90
N GLY A 145 15.09 -15.27 -6.97
CA GLY A 145 14.05 -16.19 -6.55
C GLY A 145 13.56 -15.97 -5.10
N LYS A 146 14.33 -15.26 -4.26
CA LYS A 146 13.92 -14.86 -2.90
C LYS A 146 12.78 -13.84 -2.91
N GLN A 147 12.77 -12.90 -3.84
CA GLN A 147 11.70 -11.92 -3.95
C GLN A 147 10.39 -12.58 -4.37
N ASP A 148 10.42 -13.54 -5.29
CA ASP A 148 9.24 -14.32 -5.67
C ASP A 148 8.66 -15.11 -4.50
N VAL A 149 9.51 -15.69 -3.66
CA VAL A 149 9.08 -16.41 -2.46
C VAL A 149 8.43 -15.45 -1.47
N LEU A 150 9.01 -14.26 -1.25
CA LEU A 150 8.43 -13.24 -0.39
C LEU A 150 7.05 -12.80 -0.88
N GLU A 151 6.92 -12.52 -2.18
CA GLU A 151 5.65 -12.12 -2.79
C GLU A 151 4.57 -13.20 -2.63
N ARG A 152 4.91 -14.46 -2.84
CA ARG A 152 3.98 -15.58 -2.60
C ARG A 152 3.55 -15.66 -1.13
N ALA A 153 4.50 -15.50 -0.20
CA ALA A 153 4.22 -15.52 1.22
C ALA A 153 3.29 -14.37 1.64
N ILE A 154 3.57 -13.16 1.18
CA ILE A 154 2.75 -11.98 1.45
C ILE A 154 1.34 -12.17 0.87
N ASN A 155 1.22 -12.62 -0.37
CA ASN A 155 -0.06 -12.86 -1.02
C ASN A 155 -0.88 -13.92 -0.28
N PHE A 156 -0.24 -15.00 0.18
CA PHE A 156 -0.91 -16.01 0.99
C PHE A 156 -1.44 -15.44 2.31
N ILE A 157 -0.63 -14.63 3.02
CA ILE A 157 -1.04 -13.98 4.28
C ILE A 157 -2.21 -13.02 4.05
N ILE A 158 -2.21 -12.24 2.98
CA ILE A 158 -3.30 -11.29 2.68
C ILE A 158 -4.61 -12.04 2.42
N ARG A 159 -4.57 -13.15 1.71
CA ARG A 159 -5.76 -13.98 1.44
C ARG A 159 -6.28 -14.69 2.69
N LYS A 160 -5.37 -15.20 3.52
CA LYS A 160 -5.68 -15.98 4.73
C LYS A 160 -4.94 -15.41 5.94
N PRO A 161 -5.36 -14.25 6.47
CA PRO A 161 -4.62 -13.57 7.53
C PRO A 161 -4.66 -14.30 8.88
N ASP A 162 -5.53 -15.27 9.04
CA ASP A 162 -5.63 -16.19 10.19
C ASP A 162 -4.70 -17.40 10.10
N CYS A 163 -4.04 -17.64 8.95
CA CYS A 163 -3.14 -18.78 8.75
C CYS A 163 -2.04 -18.85 9.83
N LYS A 164 -1.52 -20.04 10.12
CA LYS A 164 -0.30 -20.23 10.91
C LYS A 164 0.93 -19.88 10.08
N VAL A 165 2.04 -19.46 10.73
CA VAL A 165 3.30 -19.15 10.02
C VAL A 165 3.83 -20.38 9.28
N GLY A 166 3.69 -21.56 9.87
CA GLY A 166 4.05 -22.82 9.22
C GLY A 166 3.27 -23.11 7.94
N GLU A 167 1.98 -22.74 7.86
CA GLU A 167 1.20 -22.87 6.63
C GLU A 167 1.75 -21.97 5.52
N VAL A 168 2.21 -20.75 5.87
CA VAL A 168 2.85 -19.85 4.91
C VAL A 168 4.15 -20.47 4.38
N ALA A 169 4.98 -20.98 5.28
CA ALA A 169 6.26 -21.61 4.92
C ALA A 169 6.04 -22.84 4.01
N THR A 170 5.08 -23.70 4.35
CA THR A 170 4.69 -24.85 3.53
C THR A 170 4.20 -24.42 2.15
N HIS A 171 3.33 -23.41 2.08
CA HIS A 171 2.84 -22.86 0.80
C HIS A 171 3.97 -22.32 -0.10
N CYS A 172 5.01 -21.76 0.51
CA CYS A 172 6.17 -21.22 -0.19
C CYS A 172 7.27 -22.28 -0.46
N HIS A 173 7.10 -23.51 -0.01
CA HIS A 173 8.08 -24.60 -0.11
C HIS A 173 9.44 -24.26 0.55
N ILE A 174 9.39 -23.60 1.73
CA ILE A 174 10.57 -23.26 2.53
C ILE A 174 10.33 -23.62 4.01
N SER A 175 11.40 -23.66 4.80
CA SER A 175 11.28 -23.80 6.26
C SER A 175 10.75 -22.52 6.91
N GLU A 176 10.15 -22.64 8.11
CA GLU A 176 9.75 -21.44 8.88
C GLU A 176 10.95 -20.54 9.17
N SER A 177 12.12 -21.11 9.50
CA SER A 177 13.34 -20.32 9.73
C SER A 177 13.75 -19.52 8.50
N ALA A 178 13.68 -20.12 7.31
CA ALA A 178 13.94 -19.43 6.04
C ALA A 178 12.92 -18.33 5.77
N LEU A 179 11.64 -18.56 6.10
CA LEU A 179 10.59 -17.55 5.98
C LEU A 179 10.86 -16.36 6.92
N TYR A 180 11.24 -16.61 8.18
CA TYR A 180 11.60 -15.53 9.11
C TYR A 180 12.82 -14.75 8.62
N ALA A 181 13.86 -15.42 8.14
CA ALA A 181 15.05 -14.78 7.58
C ALA A 181 14.69 -13.90 6.37
N LEU A 182 13.87 -14.44 5.45
CA LEU A 182 13.41 -13.73 4.25
C LEU A 182 12.61 -12.47 4.59
N PHE A 183 11.66 -12.56 5.51
CA PHE A 183 10.88 -11.42 5.97
C PHE A 183 11.75 -10.38 6.69
N SER A 184 12.71 -10.82 7.52
CA SER A 184 13.65 -9.91 8.18
C SER A 184 14.55 -9.20 7.19
N GLU A 185 15.10 -9.92 6.20
CA GLU A 185 16.00 -9.38 5.18
C GLU A 185 15.29 -8.39 4.25
N ARG A 186 14.11 -8.77 3.75
CA ARG A 186 13.45 -8.06 2.66
C ARG A 186 12.29 -7.15 3.08
N ALA A 187 11.52 -7.56 4.08
CA ALA A 187 10.38 -6.80 4.56
C ALA A 187 10.65 -6.09 5.90
N GLN A 188 11.76 -6.42 6.59
CA GLN A 188 12.18 -5.86 7.88
C GLN A 188 11.09 -5.93 8.98
N VAL A 189 10.23 -6.90 8.85
CA VAL A 189 9.23 -7.29 9.86
C VAL A 189 9.22 -8.81 9.95
N THR A 190 8.72 -9.36 11.03
CA THR A 190 8.51 -10.82 11.09
C THR A 190 7.23 -11.21 10.36
N PRO A 191 7.10 -12.46 9.85
CA PRO A 191 5.86 -12.96 9.27
C PRO A 191 4.66 -12.80 10.21
N ALA A 192 4.84 -13.09 11.50
CA ALA A 192 3.82 -12.95 12.52
C ALA A 192 3.38 -11.48 12.69
N ARG A 193 4.33 -10.55 12.68
CA ARG A 193 4.04 -9.11 12.75
C ARG A 193 3.31 -8.64 11.49
N PHE A 194 3.73 -9.11 10.31
CA PHE A 194 3.06 -8.78 9.06
C PHE A 194 1.59 -9.25 9.06
N LYS A 195 1.34 -10.48 9.49
CA LYS A 195 -0.03 -11.01 9.66
C LYS A 195 -0.88 -10.15 10.60
N LEU A 196 -0.31 -9.73 11.72
CA LEU A 196 -1.00 -8.84 12.66
C LEU A 196 -1.40 -7.52 11.98
N LEU A 197 -0.50 -6.92 11.20
CA LEU A 197 -0.76 -5.68 10.50
C LEU A 197 -1.89 -5.83 9.46
N VAL A 198 -1.89 -6.93 8.68
CA VAL A 198 -2.96 -7.23 7.71
C VAL A 198 -4.33 -7.37 8.41
N ARG A 199 -4.37 -8.06 9.57
CA ARG A 199 -5.62 -8.20 10.34
C ARG A 199 -6.12 -6.86 10.92
N LEU A 200 -5.21 -6.04 11.42
CA LEU A 200 -5.57 -4.71 11.95
C LEU A 200 -6.11 -3.80 10.85
N GLU A 201 -5.50 -3.84 9.69
CA GLU A 201 -5.97 -3.06 8.54
C GLU A 201 -7.36 -3.50 8.08
N ARG A 202 -7.60 -4.81 7.98
CA ARG A 202 -8.92 -5.35 7.68
C ARG A 202 -9.96 -4.88 8.72
N ALA A 203 -9.57 -4.85 10.00
CA ALA A 203 -10.43 -4.35 11.06
C ALA A 203 -10.71 -2.85 10.93
N VAL A 204 -9.72 -2.03 10.55
CA VAL A 204 -9.90 -0.61 10.28
C VAL A 204 -10.89 -0.40 9.14
N ASN A 205 -10.78 -1.17 8.05
CA ASN A 205 -11.73 -1.10 6.94
C ASN A 205 -13.16 -1.40 7.42
N TYR A 206 -13.38 -2.45 8.23
CA TYR A 206 -14.70 -2.73 8.82
C TYR A 206 -15.18 -1.60 9.73
N LEU A 207 -14.31 -1.02 10.55
CA LEU A 207 -14.67 0.08 11.44
C LEU A 207 -15.14 1.32 10.69
N ILE A 208 -14.56 1.61 9.53
CA ILE A 208 -14.87 2.78 8.71
C ILE A 208 -16.11 2.53 7.84
N SER A 209 -16.24 1.33 7.27
CA SER A 209 -17.23 1.04 6.23
C SER A 209 -18.51 0.35 6.75
N THR A 210 -18.56 -0.03 8.03
CA THR A 210 -19.72 -0.78 8.57
C THR A 210 -20.04 -0.40 10.00
N ASP A 211 -21.28 -0.72 10.44
CA ASP A 211 -21.72 -0.58 11.82
C ASP A 211 -21.59 -1.87 12.65
N ILE A 212 -20.86 -2.87 12.12
CA ILE A 212 -20.62 -4.15 12.83
C ILE A 212 -20.05 -3.87 14.22
N PRO A 213 -20.53 -4.54 15.29
CA PRO A 213 -19.99 -4.42 16.64
C PRO A 213 -18.47 -4.66 16.69
N ILE A 214 -17.76 -3.89 17.53
CA ILE A 214 -16.30 -3.94 17.61
C ILE A 214 -15.80 -5.35 18.00
N GLU A 215 -16.53 -6.04 18.85
CA GLU A 215 -16.26 -7.40 19.28
C GLU A 215 -16.33 -8.37 18.09
N GLU A 216 -17.38 -8.24 17.30
CA GLU A 216 -17.57 -9.06 16.08
C GLU A 216 -16.50 -8.77 15.03
N ILE A 217 -16.10 -7.50 14.85
CA ILE A 217 -14.95 -7.15 13.96
C ILE A 217 -13.67 -7.83 14.44
N SER A 218 -13.43 -7.85 15.76
CA SER A 218 -12.28 -8.57 16.34
C SER A 218 -12.28 -10.05 15.94
N ASP A 219 -13.42 -10.71 16.03
CA ASP A 219 -13.57 -12.13 15.71
C ASP A 219 -13.46 -12.37 14.19
N LEU A 220 -14.12 -11.56 13.37
CA LEU A 220 -14.03 -11.62 11.89
C LEU A 220 -12.61 -11.41 11.36
N CYS A 221 -11.79 -10.64 12.09
CA CYS A 221 -10.39 -10.42 11.76
C CYS A 221 -9.45 -11.46 12.39
N GLY A 222 -9.98 -12.48 13.08
CA GLY A 222 -9.22 -13.59 13.63
C GLY A 222 -8.38 -13.25 14.86
N PHE A 223 -8.78 -12.26 15.66
CA PHE A 223 -8.13 -11.97 16.94
C PHE A 223 -8.63 -12.93 18.02
N SER A 224 -7.71 -13.37 18.88
CA SER A 224 -8.02 -14.28 19.98
C SER A 224 -8.83 -13.62 21.10
N SER A 225 -8.87 -12.30 21.18
CA SER A 225 -9.70 -11.52 22.08
C SER A 225 -9.81 -10.06 21.65
N SER A 226 -10.93 -9.43 21.96
CA SER A 226 -11.14 -7.98 21.76
C SER A 226 -10.12 -7.13 22.50
N SER A 227 -9.65 -7.56 23.67
CA SER A 227 -8.60 -6.84 24.41
C SER A 227 -7.28 -6.83 23.66
N TYR A 228 -6.86 -7.98 23.10
CA TYR A 228 -5.65 -8.08 22.28
C TYR A 228 -5.79 -7.25 21.01
N PHE A 229 -6.94 -7.28 20.35
CA PHE A 229 -7.26 -6.43 19.21
C PHE A 229 -7.10 -4.95 19.55
N ARG A 230 -7.84 -4.45 20.56
CA ARG A 230 -7.82 -3.03 20.97
C ARG A 230 -6.42 -2.55 21.32
N LYS A 231 -5.65 -3.35 22.10
CA LYS A 231 -4.26 -3.04 22.45
C LYS A 231 -3.36 -2.88 21.23
N ASN A 232 -3.43 -3.80 20.28
CA ASN A 232 -2.60 -3.74 19.08
C ASN A 232 -3.04 -2.63 18.12
N LEU A 233 -4.35 -2.40 17.99
CA LEU A 233 -4.89 -1.30 17.20
C LEU A 233 -4.37 0.05 17.73
N TYR A 234 -4.51 0.27 19.05
CA TYR A 234 -4.03 1.49 19.69
C TYR A 234 -2.50 1.67 19.52
N LYS A 235 -1.74 0.57 19.67
CA LYS A 235 -0.27 0.61 19.49
C LYS A 235 0.15 1.07 18.08
N ILE A 236 -0.65 0.75 17.06
CA ILE A 236 -0.32 1.06 15.65
C ILE A 236 -0.90 2.40 15.22
N TYR A 237 -2.18 2.65 15.53
CA TYR A 237 -2.91 3.81 15.00
C TYR A 237 -3.05 4.94 16.01
N GLN A 238 -2.62 4.74 17.28
CA GLN A 238 -2.77 5.70 18.38
C GLN A 238 -4.23 6.15 18.58
N LYS A 239 -5.19 5.33 18.16
CA LYS A 239 -6.63 5.56 18.23
C LYS A 239 -7.34 4.30 18.70
N THR A 240 -8.42 4.48 19.44
CA THR A 240 -9.31 3.38 19.79
C THR A 240 -10.23 3.02 18.62
N PRO A 241 -10.80 1.79 18.57
CA PRO A 241 -11.77 1.41 17.54
C PRO A 241 -12.91 2.40 17.39
N SER A 242 -13.47 2.88 18.51
CA SER A 242 -14.55 3.87 18.51
C SER A 242 -14.12 5.22 17.94
N GLN A 243 -12.89 5.64 18.20
CA GLN A 243 -12.34 6.87 17.63
C GLN A 243 -12.12 6.73 16.11
N ILE A 244 -11.67 5.56 15.66
CA ILE A 244 -11.51 5.29 14.22
C ILE A 244 -12.87 5.36 13.53
N ARG A 245 -13.90 4.69 14.10
CA ARG A 245 -15.27 4.70 13.55
C ARG A 245 -15.89 6.10 13.47
N LYS A 246 -15.66 6.95 14.48
CA LYS A 246 -16.18 8.32 14.50
C LYS A 246 -15.47 9.27 13.54
N ASN A 247 -14.21 9.00 13.23
CA ASN A 247 -13.37 9.85 12.39
C ASN A 247 -13.31 9.35 10.94
N SER A 248 -14.35 8.68 10.46
CA SER A 248 -14.45 8.21 9.06
C SER A 248 -14.33 9.34 8.02
N ASP A 249 -14.54 10.60 8.42
CA ASP A 249 -14.43 11.76 7.55
C ASP A 249 -13.03 12.39 7.48
N THR A 250 -12.02 11.86 8.20
CA THR A 250 -10.72 12.52 8.23
C THR A 250 -9.56 11.50 8.31
N GLN A 251 -8.85 11.33 7.20
CA GLN A 251 -7.44 10.89 7.10
C GLN A 251 -6.95 9.82 8.11
N ILE A 252 -7.37 8.56 7.99
CA ILE A 252 -6.75 7.46 8.76
C ILE A 252 -5.79 6.62 7.88
N LEU A 253 -5.71 6.86 6.60
CA LEU A 253 -4.88 6.09 5.66
C LEU A 253 -3.56 6.79 5.28
N GLY A 254 -2.92 7.43 6.24
CA GLY A 254 -1.60 8.01 6.07
C GLY A 254 -0.51 7.13 6.67
N PHE A 255 -0.15 6.01 6.02
CA PHE A 255 1.10 5.28 6.26
C PHE A 255 1.66 4.72 4.96
#